data_784bd456ae8c91d93b7fdc5a2d315f75
#
_entry.id   784bd456ae8c91d93b7fdc5a2d315f75
#
_cell.length_a   1.000
_cell.length_b   1.000
_cell.length_c   1.000
_cell.angle_alpha   90.00
_cell.angle_beta   90.00
_cell.angle_gamma   90.00
#
_symmetry.space_group_name_H-M   'P 1'
#
loop_
_entity.id
_entity.type
_entity.pdbx_description
1 polymer ?
#
loop_
_entity_poly.entity_id
_entity_poly.type
_entity_poly.pdbx_seq_one_letter_code
_entity_poly.pdbx_strand_id
1 'polypeptide(L)'
;MKKIVSALLFCALLLSLAACSQKSPTAQETEPESSAARTVTDSFGREVTIPAEVKAIVCTGSGALRMVTYLQCTDRLVGVEDCDKEYADSTLRDYAYVYHDTFDALPSIGKGGGTANTAYVEELIRLQPDVILSGYTQEALEDLAQSTGIPCVSIRAKSINFIDDSFYTAMRVAAE
;
A
#
# COMPACT_ATOMS: atom_id res chain seq x y z
N MET A 1 12.43 -1.63 78.55
CA MET A 1 12.75 -2.34 77.30
C MET A 1 11.52 -2.59 76.43
N LYS A 2 10.42 -3.06 76.96
CA LYS A 2 9.20 -3.34 76.14
C LYS A 2 8.59 -2.11 75.40
N LYS A 3 8.67 -0.90 75.98
CA LYS A 3 8.16 0.33 75.34
C LYS A 3 9.02 0.88 74.20
N ILE A 4 10.31 0.62 74.22
CA ILE A 4 11.26 1.05 73.17
C ILE A 4 11.12 0.13 71.95
N VAL A 5 10.91 -1.15 72.15
CA VAL A 5 10.70 -2.14 71.08
C VAL A 5 9.38 -1.85 70.34
N SER A 6 8.32 -1.45 71.08
CA SER A 6 7.04 -1.11 70.48
C SER A 6 7.08 0.18 69.65
N ALA A 7 7.88 1.19 70.06
CA ALA A 7 8.06 2.42 69.30
C ALA A 7 8.87 2.21 68.05
N LEU A 8 9.89 1.34 68.04
CA LEU A 8 10.68 0.97 66.86
C LEU A 8 9.87 0.16 65.87
N LEU A 9 9.00 -0.72 66.32
CA LEU A 9 8.08 -1.49 65.46
C LEU A 9 7.05 -0.59 64.77
N PHE A 10 6.58 0.47 65.45
CA PHE A 10 5.61 1.40 64.88
C PHE A 10 6.24 2.36 63.85
N CYS A 11 7.50 2.76 64.06
CA CYS A 11 8.27 3.55 63.08
C CYS A 11 8.59 2.75 61.84
N ALA A 12 8.90 1.44 61.96
CA ALA A 12 9.15 0.58 60.80
C ALA A 12 7.87 0.34 59.92
N LEU A 13 6.70 0.37 60.56
CA LEU A 13 5.40 0.22 59.83
C LEU A 13 5.03 1.49 59.07
N LEU A 14 5.43 2.67 59.53
CA LEU A 14 5.15 3.95 58.89
C LEU A 14 6.06 4.27 57.71
N LEU A 15 7.25 3.68 57.63
CA LEU A 15 8.16 3.83 56.50
C LEU A 15 7.81 2.95 55.27
N SER A 16 6.96 1.94 55.44
CA SER A 16 6.51 1.08 54.34
C SER A 16 5.34 1.62 53.50
N LEU A 17 4.70 2.71 53.92
CA LEU A 17 3.63 3.35 53.18
C LEU A 17 4.05 4.45 52.22
N ALA A 18 5.35 4.82 52.20
CA ALA A 18 5.86 5.89 51.33
C ALA A 18 6.38 5.38 49.96
N ALA A 19 6.34 4.06 49.66
CA ALA A 19 6.95 3.46 48.47
C ALA A 19 5.94 3.06 47.39
N CYS A 20 4.70 3.53 47.43
CA CYS A 20 3.69 3.31 46.37
C CYS A 20 3.17 4.64 45.78
N SER A 21 4.09 5.53 45.40
CA SER A 21 3.79 6.49 44.36
C SER A 21 4.18 5.87 43.01
N GLN A 22 3.49 4.80 42.64
CA GLN A 22 3.50 4.39 41.24
C GLN A 22 2.85 5.53 40.44
N LYS A 23 3.70 6.29 39.76
CA LYS A 23 3.28 7.03 38.60
C LYS A 23 2.43 6.07 37.76
N SER A 24 1.15 6.32 37.67
CA SER A 24 0.30 5.73 36.62
C SER A 24 1.09 5.89 35.32
N PRO A 25 1.26 4.83 34.53
CA PRO A 25 1.71 5.05 33.19
C PRO A 25 0.71 6.01 32.58
N THR A 26 1.16 7.23 32.31
CA THR A 26 0.51 8.12 31.35
C THR A 26 0.26 7.21 30.18
N ALA A 27 -1.03 7.01 29.81
CA ALA A 27 -1.35 6.47 28.52
C ALA A 27 -0.53 7.32 27.54
N GLN A 28 0.55 6.75 27.01
CA GLN A 28 1.12 7.24 25.79
C GLN A 28 -0.06 7.17 24.82
N GLU A 29 -0.64 8.33 24.53
CA GLU A 29 -1.26 8.51 23.23
C GLU A 29 -0.21 7.96 22.27
N THR A 30 -0.50 6.80 21.74
CA THR A 30 0.19 6.26 20.60
C THR A 30 -0.09 7.30 19.52
N GLU A 31 0.85 8.24 19.34
CA GLU A 31 0.93 8.94 18.06
C GLU A 31 0.79 7.84 17.02
N PRO A 32 -0.08 8.03 15.98
CA PRO A 32 -0.17 7.04 14.92
C PRO A 32 1.27 6.81 14.47
N GLU A 33 1.76 5.57 14.65
CA GLU A 33 3.04 5.18 14.12
C GLU A 33 3.05 5.65 12.68
N SER A 34 3.85 6.65 12.39
CA SER A 34 4.19 7.05 11.03
C SER A 34 4.70 5.77 10.41
N SER A 35 3.84 5.09 9.67
CA SER A 35 4.16 3.78 9.10
C SER A 35 5.41 3.99 8.26
N ALA A 36 6.53 3.43 8.72
CA ALA A 36 7.81 3.63 8.08
C ALA A 36 7.70 3.14 6.63
N ALA A 37 8.09 3.99 5.67
CA ALA A 37 8.13 3.59 4.27
C ALA A 37 8.92 2.29 4.11
N ARG A 38 8.52 1.42 3.20
CA ARG A 38 9.21 0.16 2.90
C ARG A 38 9.74 0.16 1.47
N THR A 39 10.77 -0.61 1.22
CA THR A 39 11.36 -0.76 -0.12
C THR A 39 10.97 -2.10 -0.71
N VAL A 40 10.53 -2.09 -1.96
CA VAL A 40 10.22 -3.28 -2.76
C VAL A 40 11.11 -3.32 -3.98
N THR A 41 11.51 -4.51 -4.39
CA THR A 41 12.24 -4.72 -5.65
C THR A 41 11.23 -5.06 -6.73
N ASP A 42 11.17 -4.26 -7.78
CA ASP A 42 10.24 -4.47 -8.88
C ASP A 42 10.74 -5.49 -9.93
N SER A 43 9.92 -5.77 -10.95
CA SER A 43 10.28 -6.75 -11.99
C SER A 43 11.44 -6.32 -12.90
N PHE A 44 11.83 -5.06 -12.89
CA PHE A 44 13.07 -4.59 -13.55
C PHE A 44 14.30 -4.66 -12.63
N GLY A 45 14.12 -5.05 -11.36
CA GLY A 45 15.18 -5.09 -10.36
C GLY A 45 15.46 -3.73 -9.72
N ARG A 46 14.56 -2.74 -9.86
CA ARG A 46 14.68 -1.43 -9.23
C ARG A 46 14.15 -1.51 -7.80
N GLU A 47 14.83 -0.82 -6.90
CA GLU A 47 14.33 -0.60 -5.55
C GLU A 47 13.41 0.62 -5.54
N VAL A 48 12.16 0.42 -5.14
CA VAL A 48 11.14 1.46 -5.06
C VAL A 48 10.65 1.58 -3.63
N THR A 49 10.72 2.80 -3.09
CA THR A 49 10.19 3.09 -1.77
C THR A 49 8.70 3.40 -1.87
N ILE A 50 7.89 2.68 -1.12
CA ILE A 50 6.43 2.85 -1.05
C ILE A 50 6.01 3.06 0.41
N PRO A 51 4.82 3.59 0.69
CA PRO A 51 4.27 3.63 2.04
C PRO A 51 4.24 2.24 2.69
N ALA A 52 4.37 2.16 4.00
CA ALA A 52 4.28 0.89 4.72
C ALA A 52 2.91 0.24 4.55
N GLU A 53 1.85 1.04 4.55
CA GLU A 53 0.49 0.62 4.26
C GLU A 53 0.05 1.23 2.94
N VAL A 54 -0.39 0.40 1.99
CA VAL A 54 -0.92 0.83 0.68
C VAL A 54 -2.44 0.75 0.72
N LYS A 55 -3.10 1.90 0.63
CA LYS A 55 -4.57 2.04 0.67
C LYS A 55 -5.16 2.43 -0.68
N ALA A 56 -4.41 3.16 -1.49
CA ALA A 56 -4.85 3.70 -2.76
C ALA A 56 -3.93 3.20 -3.89
N ILE A 57 -4.48 2.44 -4.81
CA ILE A 57 -3.75 1.82 -5.92
C ILE A 57 -4.34 2.29 -7.24
N VAL A 58 -3.49 2.53 -8.21
CA VAL A 58 -3.88 2.55 -9.62
C VAL A 58 -3.03 1.55 -10.41
N CYS A 59 -3.60 1.06 -11.49
CA CYS A 59 -2.96 0.11 -12.38
C CYS A 59 -2.86 0.71 -13.77
N THR A 60 -1.67 0.64 -14.39
CA THR A 60 -1.43 1.13 -15.75
C THR A 60 -0.80 0.06 -16.62
N GLY A 61 -1.21 0.04 -17.89
CA GLY A 61 -0.66 -0.88 -18.89
C GLY A 61 -1.12 -2.32 -18.74
N SER A 62 -0.65 -3.14 -19.67
CA SER A 62 -1.13 -4.51 -19.83
C SER A 62 -0.89 -5.39 -18.61
N GLY A 63 -1.95 -6.01 -18.10
CA GLY A 63 -1.90 -7.05 -17.07
C GLY A 63 -1.88 -6.55 -15.63
N ALA A 64 -1.64 -5.26 -15.38
CA ALA A 64 -1.52 -4.74 -14.01
C ALA A 64 -2.85 -4.85 -13.24
N LEU A 65 -3.94 -4.37 -13.81
CA LEU A 65 -5.25 -4.43 -13.17
C LEU A 65 -5.72 -5.88 -12.93
N ARG A 66 -5.43 -6.78 -13.86
CA ARG A 66 -5.73 -8.22 -13.68
C ARG A 66 -5.08 -8.79 -12.44
N MET A 67 -3.81 -8.44 -12.15
CA MET A 67 -3.12 -8.93 -10.95
C MET A 67 -3.80 -8.46 -9.68
N VAL A 68 -4.19 -7.18 -9.60
CA VAL A 68 -4.89 -6.61 -8.45
C VAL A 68 -6.26 -7.27 -8.23
N THR A 69 -6.99 -7.56 -9.31
CA THR A 69 -8.28 -8.25 -9.21
C THR A 69 -8.13 -9.70 -8.74
N TYR A 70 -7.13 -10.42 -9.22
CA TYR A 70 -6.87 -11.80 -8.78
C TYR A 70 -6.42 -11.88 -7.32
N LEU A 71 -5.76 -10.82 -6.83
CA LEU A 71 -5.40 -10.69 -5.42
C LEU A 71 -6.55 -10.17 -4.54
N GLN A 72 -7.73 -9.91 -5.12
CA GLN A 72 -8.91 -9.40 -4.43
C GLN A 72 -8.70 -8.04 -3.74
N CYS A 73 -7.85 -7.19 -4.31
CA CYS A 73 -7.52 -5.86 -3.78
C CYS A 73 -8.25 -4.73 -4.56
N THR A 74 -9.40 -5.02 -5.16
CA THR A 74 -10.18 -4.05 -5.95
C THR A 74 -10.77 -2.92 -5.09
N ASP A 75 -10.95 -3.13 -3.82
CA ASP A 75 -11.38 -2.14 -2.84
C ASP A 75 -10.36 -1.00 -2.62
N ARG A 76 -9.11 -1.21 -3.01
CA ARG A 76 -8.05 -0.21 -2.95
C ARG A 76 -7.89 0.60 -4.25
N LEU A 77 -8.61 0.25 -5.31
CA LEU A 77 -8.52 0.96 -6.58
C LEU A 77 -9.15 2.35 -6.47
N VAL A 78 -8.41 3.38 -6.90
CA VAL A 78 -8.89 4.76 -6.95
C VAL A 78 -9.04 5.30 -8.37
N GLY A 79 -8.69 4.52 -9.37
CA GLY A 79 -8.88 4.82 -10.78
C GLY A 79 -8.51 3.64 -11.67
N VAL A 80 -9.03 3.60 -12.88
CA VAL A 80 -8.77 2.55 -13.88
C VAL A 80 -8.55 3.16 -15.27
N GLU A 81 -7.90 2.42 -16.16
CA GLU A 81 -7.71 2.85 -17.55
C GLU A 81 -9.02 2.73 -18.37
N ASP A 82 -9.19 3.57 -19.38
CA ASP A 82 -10.39 3.59 -20.25
C ASP A 82 -10.62 2.22 -20.91
N CYS A 83 -9.55 1.56 -21.32
CA CYS A 83 -9.64 0.26 -21.97
C CYS A 83 -10.26 -0.83 -21.07
N ASP A 84 -10.19 -0.69 -19.76
CA ASP A 84 -10.78 -1.63 -18.81
C ASP A 84 -12.29 -1.39 -18.63
N LYS A 85 -12.77 -0.18 -18.94
CA LYS A 85 -14.18 0.17 -19.00
C LYS A 85 -14.80 -0.21 -20.35
N GLU A 86 -14.11 0.07 -21.45
CA GLU A 86 -14.58 -0.20 -22.81
C GLU A 86 -14.79 -1.70 -23.08
N TYR A 87 -14.05 -2.55 -22.40
CA TYR A 87 -14.11 -4.01 -22.54
C TYR A 87 -14.87 -4.71 -21.41
N ALA A 88 -15.66 -3.98 -20.63
CA ALA A 88 -16.42 -4.54 -19.51
C ALA A 88 -17.31 -5.73 -19.92
N ASP A 89 -17.91 -5.67 -21.10
CA ASP A 89 -18.75 -6.74 -21.64
C ASP A 89 -17.96 -7.87 -22.36
N SER A 90 -16.66 -7.75 -22.41
CA SER A 90 -15.82 -8.70 -23.15
C SER A 90 -15.30 -9.84 -22.28
N THR A 91 -15.60 -11.07 -22.66
CA THR A 91 -15.03 -12.29 -22.05
C THR A 91 -13.52 -12.45 -22.27
N LEU A 92 -12.90 -11.61 -23.12
CA LEU A 92 -11.45 -11.57 -23.31
C LEU A 92 -10.73 -10.97 -22.10
N ARG A 93 -11.45 -10.19 -21.27
CA ARG A 93 -10.98 -9.61 -20.02
C ARG A 93 -11.94 -10.03 -18.91
N ASP A 94 -11.77 -11.26 -18.45
CA ASP A 94 -12.59 -11.88 -17.41
C ASP A 94 -12.76 -11.01 -16.16
N TYR A 95 -11.68 -10.39 -15.70
CA TYR A 95 -11.70 -9.48 -14.56
C TYR A 95 -12.53 -8.22 -14.82
N ALA A 96 -12.46 -7.65 -16.02
CA ALA A 96 -13.26 -6.47 -16.38
C ALA A 96 -14.75 -6.82 -16.47
N TYR A 97 -15.08 -8.00 -16.96
CA TYR A 97 -16.45 -8.49 -16.98
C TYR A 97 -17.04 -8.66 -15.57
N VAL A 98 -16.26 -9.18 -14.63
CA VAL A 98 -16.71 -9.41 -13.24
C VAL A 98 -16.85 -8.11 -12.46
N TYR A 99 -15.93 -7.15 -12.67
CA TYR A 99 -15.83 -5.91 -11.88
C TYR A 99 -16.30 -4.67 -12.63
N HIS A 100 -17.05 -4.79 -13.75
CA HIS A 100 -17.43 -3.66 -14.59
C HIS A 100 -18.12 -2.52 -13.81
N ASP A 101 -19.09 -2.83 -12.94
CA ASP A 101 -19.78 -1.81 -12.14
C ASP A 101 -18.82 -1.02 -11.25
N THR A 102 -17.82 -1.70 -10.68
CA THR A 102 -16.79 -1.07 -9.87
C THR A 102 -15.91 -0.17 -10.72
N PHE A 103 -15.46 -0.65 -11.87
CA PHE A 103 -14.56 0.10 -12.75
C PHE A 103 -15.25 1.31 -13.40
N ASP A 104 -16.52 1.19 -13.79
CA ASP A 104 -17.28 2.29 -14.37
C ASP A 104 -17.47 3.45 -13.38
N ALA A 105 -17.55 3.14 -12.09
CA ALA A 105 -17.69 4.15 -11.03
C ALA A 105 -16.37 4.88 -10.71
N LEU A 106 -15.22 4.34 -11.10
CA LEU A 106 -13.92 4.94 -10.81
C LEU A 106 -13.51 5.98 -11.88
N PRO A 107 -12.68 6.97 -11.55
CA PRO A 107 -12.09 7.88 -12.51
C PRO A 107 -11.24 7.18 -13.57
N SER A 108 -11.19 7.75 -14.77
CA SER A 108 -10.29 7.31 -15.85
C SER A 108 -8.90 7.90 -15.65
N ILE A 109 -7.88 7.05 -15.62
CA ILE A 109 -6.48 7.45 -15.33
C ILE A 109 -5.54 7.31 -16.54
N GLY A 110 -6.04 6.95 -17.69
CA GLY A 110 -5.27 6.75 -18.91
C GLY A 110 -6.07 6.01 -19.97
N LYS A 111 -5.59 6.00 -21.21
CA LYS A 111 -6.21 5.20 -22.29
C LYS A 111 -6.02 3.71 -22.09
N GLY A 112 -4.85 3.32 -21.64
CA GLY A 112 -4.50 1.93 -21.42
C GLY A 112 -4.29 1.08 -22.67
N GLY A 113 -4.30 -0.24 -22.46
CA GLY A 113 -4.26 -1.23 -23.54
C GLY A 113 -2.88 -1.56 -24.10
N GLY A 114 -1.81 -0.96 -23.59
CA GLY A 114 -0.46 -1.14 -24.13
C GLY A 114 0.65 -1.16 -23.08
N THR A 115 1.87 -0.99 -23.54
CA THR A 115 3.07 -0.92 -22.69
C THR A 115 3.76 0.45 -22.71
N ALA A 116 3.25 1.37 -23.56
CA ALA A 116 3.69 2.76 -23.62
C ALA A 116 2.87 3.59 -22.60
N ASN A 117 3.48 4.67 -22.12
CA ASN A 117 2.79 5.58 -21.21
C ASN A 117 1.62 6.30 -21.93
N THR A 118 0.41 6.01 -21.50
CA THR A 118 -0.83 6.66 -21.95
C THR A 118 -1.63 7.20 -20.77
N ALA A 119 -0.99 7.35 -19.62
CA ALA A 119 -1.61 7.80 -18.38
C ALA A 119 -2.00 9.29 -18.45
N TYR A 120 -3.07 9.63 -17.78
CA TYR A 120 -3.51 11.01 -17.57
C TYR A 120 -2.82 11.55 -16.30
N VAL A 121 -1.65 12.16 -16.50
CA VAL A 121 -0.76 12.61 -15.42
C VAL A 121 -1.47 13.52 -14.42
N GLU A 122 -2.24 14.48 -14.91
CA GLU A 122 -2.97 15.42 -14.05
C GLU A 122 -4.01 14.71 -13.16
N GLU A 123 -4.66 13.71 -13.70
CA GLU A 123 -5.64 12.91 -12.95
C GLU A 123 -4.96 12.06 -11.88
N LEU A 124 -3.82 11.47 -12.17
CA LEU A 124 -3.02 10.72 -11.20
C LEU A 124 -2.54 11.63 -10.05
N ILE A 125 -2.07 12.83 -10.38
CA ILE A 125 -1.67 13.83 -9.36
C ILE A 125 -2.88 14.24 -8.51
N ARG A 126 -4.07 14.36 -9.10
CA ARG A 126 -5.30 14.71 -8.37
C ARG A 126 -5.75 13.58 -7.44
N LEU A 127 -5.65 12.34 -7.87
CA LEU A 127 -6.09 11.16 -7.10
C LEU A 127 -5.11 10.78 -5.99
N GLN A 128 -3.83 11.14 -6.13
CA GLN A 128 -2.76 10.86 -5.16
C GLN A 128 -2.74 9.38 -4.70
N PRO A 129 -2.65 8.40 -5.59
CA PRO A 129 -2.51 7.02 -5.16
C PRO A 129 -1.19 6.82 -4.40
N ASP A 130 -1.18 5.87 -3.48
CA ASP A 130 0.02 5.49 -2.73
C ASP A 130 1.07 4.82 -3.62
N VAL A 131 0.62 4.12 -4.66
CA VAL A 131 1.46 3.41 -5.61
C VAL A 131 0.77 3.23 -6.96
N ILE A 132 1.56 3.27 -8.02
CA ILE A 132 1.16 2.86 -9.37
C ILE A 132 1.79 1.49 -9.67
N LEU A 133 0.96 0.47 -9.87
CA LEU A 133 1.39 -0.83 -10.39
C LEU A 133 1.33 -0.81 -11.91
N SER A 134 2.43 -1.13 -12.59
CA SER A 134 2.50 -0.87 -14.03
C SER A 134 3.04 -2.04 -14.85
N GLY A 135 2.38 -2.27 -15.99
CA GLY A 135 2.85 -3.13 -17.08
C GLY A 135 3.62 -2.40 -18.18
N TYR A 136 3.95 -1.13 -18.02
CA TYR A 136 4.70 -0.33 -19.00
C TYR A 136 6.12 -0.81 -19.19
N THR A 137 6.78 -0.32 -20.26
CA THR A 137 8.24 -0.46 -20.40
C THR A 137 8.95 0.31 -19.28
N GLN A 138 10.20 -0.02 -19.04
CA GLN A 138 10.96 0.65 -17.97
C GLN A 138 11.05 2.16 -18.21
N GLU A 139 11.37 2.58 -19.44
CA GLU A 139 11.43 3.99 -19.81
C GLU A 139 10.11 4.72 -19.56
N ALA A 140 8.98 4.16 -20.04
CA ALA A 140 7.66 4.74 -19.87
C ALA A 140 7.24 4.83 -18.39
N LEU A 141 7.68 3.88 -17.58
CA LEU A 141 7.42 3.85 -16.14
C LEU A 141 8.24 4.90 -15.38
N GLU A 142 9.50 5.09 -15.77
CA GLU A 142 10.38 6.12 -15.20
C GLU A 142 9.87 7.52 -15.53
N ASP A 143 9.45 7.76 -16.77
CA ASP A 143 8.81 9.00 -17.20
C ASP A 143 7.54 9.29 -16.39
N LEU A 144 6.71 8.28 -16.15
CA LEU A 144 5.49 8.42 -15.35
C LEU A 144 5.81 8.76 -13.90
N ALA A 145 6.76 8.06 -13.29
CA ALA A 145 7.20 8.33 -11.92
C ALA A 145 7.77 9.75 -11.76
N GLN A 146 8.57 10.20 -12.73
CA GLN A 146 9.12 11.55 -12.74
C GLN A 146 8.03 12.62 -12.90
N SER A 147 7.06 12.37 -13.78
CA SER A 147 5.99 13.35 -14.07
C SER A 147 4.97 13.49 -12.95
N THR A 148 4.71 12.42 -12.19
CA THR A 148 3.70 12.39 -11.14
C THR A 148 4.27 12.56 -9.74
N GLY A 149 5.52 12.18 -9.52
CA GLY A 149 6.13 12.06 -8.19
C GLY A 149 5.58 10.87 -7.36
N ILE A 150 4.78 10.00 -7.96
CA ILE A 150 4.15 8.86 -7.29
C ILE A 150 5.06 7.64 -7.46
N PRO A 151 5.23 6.81 -6.42
CA PRO A 151 5.97 5.56 -6.54
C PRO A 151 5.38 4.65 -7.62
N CYS A 152 6.19 4.27 -8.60
CA CYS A 152 5.80 3.40 -9.71
C CYS A 152 6.55 2.07 -9.64
N VAL A 153 5.81 0.98 -9.46
CA VAL A 153 6.35 -0.38 -9.33
C VAL A 153 5.99 -1.18 -10.58
N SER A 154 7.01 -1.70 -11.26
CA SER A 154 6.79 -2.58 -12.39
C SER A 154 6.36 -3.97 -11.93
N ILE A 155 5.25 -4.44 -12.50
CA ILE A 155 4.80 -5.83 -12.37
C ILE A 155 4.85 -6.55 -13.73
N ARG A 156 5.60 -5.98 -14.68
CA ARG A 156 5.71 -6.52 -16.03
C ARG A 156 6.41 -7.88 -16.00
N ALA A 157 5.78 -8.89 -16.58
CA ALA A 157 6.42 -10.19 -16.78
C ALA A 157 7.60 -10.07 -17.74
N LYS A 158 8.75 -10.61 -17.34
CA LYS A 158 9.95 -10.69 -18.20
C LYS A 158 9.88 -11.85 -19.15
N SER A 159 9.05 -12.84 -18.85
CA SER A 159 8.94 -14.07 -19.65
C SER A 159 7.48 -14.55 -19.67
N ILE A 160 7.26 -15.65 -20.40
CA ILE A 160 5.96 -16.35 -20.43
C ILE A 160 5.57 -16.89 -19.02
N ASN A 161 6.53 -17.02 -18.11
CA ASN A 161 6.31 -17.41 -16.71
C ASN A 161 6.04 -16.18 -15.84
N PHE A 162 5.03 -15.39 -16.20
CA PHE A 162 4.67 -14.15 -15.49
C PHE A 162 4.38 -14.37 -13.99
N ILE A 163 4.10 -15.59 -13.56
CA ILE A 163 3.83 -15.94 -12.16
C ILE A 163 5.02 -15.60 -11.27
N ASP A 164 6.24 -15.90 -11.71
CA ASP A 164 7.42 -15.74 -10.86
C ASP A 164 7.81 -14.27 -10.61
N ASP A 165 7.70 -13.42 -11.64
CA ASP A 165 8.20 -12.05 -11.55
C ASP A 165 7.09 -11.03 -11.21
N SER A 166 5.96 -11.11 -11.93
CA SER A 166 4.92 -10.09 -11.83
C SER A 166 3.95 -10.37 -10.69
N PHE A 167 3.56 -11.62 -10.53
CA PHE A 167 2.61 -12.01 -9.49
C PHE A 167 3.20 -11.80 -8.09
N TYR A 168 4.43 -12.25 -7.84
CA TYR A 168 5.08 -12.05 -6.54
C TYR A 168 5.37 -10.58 -6.23
N THR A 169 5.70 -9.78 -7.25
CA THR A 169 5.87 -8.34 -7.05
C THR A 169 4.54 -7.68 -6.68
N ALA A 170 3.46 -8.00 -7.42
CA ALA A 170 2.13 -7.49 -7.13
C ALA A 170 1.64 -7.92 -5.74
N MET A 171 1.88 -9.18 -5.37
CA MET A 171 1.55 -9.68 -4.03
C MET A 171 2.24 -8.90 -2.93
N ARG A 172 3.55 -8.65 -3.06
CA ARG A 172 4.30 -7.90 -2.05
C ARG A 172 3.82 -6.47 -1.90
N VAL A 173 3.37 -5.84 -2.97
CA VAL A 173 2.88 -4.45 -2.92
C VAL A 173 1.45 -4.36 -2.40
N ALA A 174 0.59 -5.29 -2.80
CA ALA A 174 -0.84 -5.20 -2.52
C ALA A 174 -1.30 -5.99 -1.28
N ALA A 175 -0.58 -7.03 -0.89
CA ALA A 175 -1.00 -7.94 0.17
C ALA A 175 -0.27 -7.75 1.51
N GLU A 176 0.83 -7.02 1.54
CA GLU A 176 1.51 -6.54 2.75
C GLU A 176 1.04 -5.13 3.11
#